data_3fc876ad165070664256470cc51f2333
#
_entry.id   3fc876ad165070664256470cc51f2333
#
_cell.length_a   1.000
_cell.length_b   1.000
_cell.length_c   1.000
_cell.angle_alpha   90.00
_cell.angle_beta   90.00
_cell.angle_gamma   90.00
#
_symmetry.space_group_name_H-M   'P 1'
#
loop_
_entity.id
_entity.type
_entity.pdbx_description
1 polymer ?
#
loop_
_entity_poly.entity_id
_entity_poly.type
_entity_poly.pdbx_seq_one_letter_code
_entity_poly.pdbx_strand_id
1 'polypeptide(L)'
;MNLFNLISDIEKVDPEISDRYSFYSRRNLLKFGSKLAAAGIPTLVAASLNKALAQSTAPSQAAIGVLNFALTLEYLEDDFYRTGLSTAGLVPSSDQTVINQISKHETAHVALLKSALGTVAVAKPTFKYPTGTFSTYAAFLATARALEDIGVQAYKGQAGNLINDKAILKTALQIHSVEARHASEIRRILGLKGWVSDTTQTTFTQGGVSLKTLPNVSGISDDNFRGAFDEPLTSAQVLALATPFLG
;
A
#
# COMPACT_ATOMS: atom_id res chain seq x y z
N MET A 1 -27.38 18.17 -11.71
CA MET A 1 -26.84 17.16 -12.64
C MET A 1 -27.49 15.84 -12.30
N ASN A 2 -28.13 15.16 -13.24
CA ASN A 2 -28.82 13.88 -12.98
C ASN A 2 -27.75 12.75 -13.01
N LEU A 3 -27.81 11.83 -12.05
CA LEU A 3 -26.90 10.70 -11.92
C LEU A 3 -26.78 9.88 -13.23
N PHE A 4 -27.88 9.74 -13.97
CA PHE A 4 -27.90 9.06 -15.27
C PHE A 4 -27.05 9.77 -16.33
N ASN A 5 -27.04 11.10 -16.36
CA ASN A 5 -26.20 11.84 -17.29
C ASN A 5 -24.72 11.70 -16.92
N LEU A 6 -24.39 11.68 -15.62
CA LEU A 6 -23.03 11.44 -15.15
C LEU A 6 -22.53 10.04 -15.55
N ILE A 7 -23.37 9.01 -15.38
CA ILE A 7 -23.01 7.63 -15.76
C ILE A 7 -22.81 7.54 -17.29
N SER A 8 -23.70 8.13 -18.09
CA SER A 8 -23.56 8.18 -19.54
C SER A 8 -22.30 8.91 -20.03
N ASP A 9 -21.88 9.95 -19.32
CA ASP A 9 -20.65 10.67 -19.66
C ASP A 9 -19.40 9.88 -19.27
N ILE A 10 -19.45 9.10 -18.20
CA ILE A 10 -18.37 8.19 -17.80
C ILE A 10 -18.27 7.00 -18.77
N GLU A 11 -19.39 6.46 -19.26
CA GLU A 11 -19.42 5.38 -20.28
C GLU A 11 -18.77 5.79 -21.60
N LYS A 12 -18.82 7.07 -21.96
CA LYS A 12 -18.13 7.61 -23.16
C LYS A 12 -16.59 7.60 -22.99
N VAL A 13 -16.11 7.70 -21.75
CA VAL A 13 -14.67 7.73 -21.40
C VAL A 13 -14.14 6.33 -21.09
N ASP A 14 -14.96 5.47 -20.50
CA ASP A 14 -14.65 4.08 -20.18
C ASP A 14 -15.84 3.17 -20.56
N PRO A 15 -15.87 2.67 -21.81
CA PRO A 15 -16.95 1.80 -22.30
C PRO A 15 -17.16 0.50 -21.51
N GLU A 16 -16.14 0.06 -20.73
CA GLU A 16 -16.23 -1.14 -19.90
C GLU A 16 -16.85 -0.88 -18.53
N ILE A 17 -17.21 0.37 -18.23
CA ILE A 17 -17.66 0.73 -16.87
C ILE A 17 -19.01 0.08 -16.54
N SER A 18 -19.91 -0.07 -17.50
CA SER A 18 -21.20 -0.73 -17.30
C SER A 18 -21.03 -2.21 -16.94
N ASP A 19 -20.09 -2.91 -17.57
CA ASP A 19 -19.76 -4.30 -17.27
C ASP A 19 -19.13 -4.44 -15.88
N ARG A 20 -18.30 -3.49 -15.46
CA ARG A 20 -17.76 -3.42 -14.11
C ARG A 20 -18.83 -3.15 -13.08
N TYR A 21 -19.79 -2.24 -13.34
CA TYR A 21 -20.92 -1.98 -12.44
C TYR A 21 -21.89 -3.16 -12.35
N SER A 22 -22.16 -3.87 -13.44
CA SER A 22 -23.02 -5.06 -13.40
C SER A 22 -22.39 -6.18 -12.57
N PHE A 23 -21.07 -6.31 -12.58
CA PHE A 23 -20.31 -7.25 -11.76
C PHE A 23 -20.38 -6.90 -10.27
N TYR A 24 -20.44 -5.60 -9.92
CA TYR A 24 -20.49 -5.10 -8.53
C TYR A 24 -21.92 -4.82 -8.04
N SER A 25 -22.97 -5.18 -8.79
CA SER A 25 -24.33 -4.96 -8.30
C SER A 25 -24.55 -5.68 -6.96
N ARG A 26 -25.21 -5.01 -6.00
CA ARG A 26 -25.43 -5.52 -4.63
C ARG A 26 -26.04 -6.94 -4.63
N ARG A 27 -26.82 -7.28 -5.65
CA ARG A 27 -27.47 -8.59 -5.80
C ARG A 27 -26.46 -9.69 -6.14
N ASN A 28 -25.41 -9.38 -6.90
CA ASN A 28 -24.31 -10.31 -7.19
C ASN A 28 -23.34 -10.39 -6.01
N LEU A 29 -23.10 -9.28 -5.30
CA LEU A 29 -22.30 -9.27 -4.08
C LEU A 29 -22.87 -10.21 -3.00
N LEU A 30 -24.19 -10.22 -2.81
CA LEU A 30 -24.87 -11.10 -1.84
C LEU A 30 -24.88 -12.57 -2.27
N LYS A 31 -24.96 -12.86 -3.58
CA LYS A 31 -24.88 -14.23 -4.12
C LYS A 31 -23.45 -14.78 -4.11
N PHE A 32 -22.44 -13.93 -4.23
CA PHE A 32 -21.04 -14.31 -4.12
C PHE A 32 -20.56 -14.36 -2.66
N GLY A 33 -21.11 -13.52 -1.78
CA GLY A 33 -20.71 -13.43 -0.37
C GLY A 33 -20.83 -14.76 0.39
N SER A 34 -21.81 -15.59 0.06
CA SER A 34 -21.95 -16.92 0.69
C SER A 34 -20.99 -17.99 0.18
N LYS A 35 -20.39 -17.80 -1.00
CA LYS A 35 -19.36 -18.70 -1.55
C LYS A 35 -17.93 -18.20 -1.33
N LEU A 36 -17.76 -16.91 -1.02
CA LEU A 36 -16.47 -16.26 -0.79
C LEU A 36 -15.99 -16.32 0.68
N ALA A 37 -16.87 -16.65 1.61
CA ALA A 37 -16.49 -16.88 2.99
C ALA A 37 -15.54 -18.08 3.20
N ALA A 38 -15.42 -18.97 2.19
CA ALA A 38 -14.54 -20.14 2.21
C ALA A 38 -13.25 -19.98 1.35
N ALA A 39 -13.18 -18.97 0.47
CA ALA A 39 -12.00 -18.70 -0.34
C ALA A 39 -11.60 -17.23 -0.10
N GLY A 40 -10.51 -17.02 0.60
CA GLY A 40 -10.06 -15.69 1.03
C GLY A 40 -9.89 -14.72 -0.15
N ILE A 41 -10.13 -13.44 0.12
CA ILE A 41 -9.98 -12.29 -0.80
C ILE A 41 -8.69 -12.31 -1.66
N PRO A 42 -7.55 -12.87 -1.17
CA PRO A 42 -6.32 -12.98 -1.98
C PRO A 42 -6.48 -13.72 -3.30
N THR A 43 -7.39 -14.70 -3.38
CA THR A 43 -7.52 -15.53 -4.60
C THR A 43 -8.15 -14.81 -5.78
N LEU A 44 -9.01 -13.82 -5.56
CA LEU A 44 -9.65 -13.06 -6.65
C LEU A 44 -8.71 -12.00 -7.25
N VAL A 45 -7.92 -11.34 -6.41
CA VAL A 45 -6.91 -10.37 -6.87
C VAL A 45 -5.78 -11.11 -7.59
N ALA A 46 -5.30 -12.23 -7.03
CA ALA A 46 -4.32 -13.09 -7.68
C ALA A 46 -4.85 -13.67 -9.01
N ALA A 47 -6.11 -14.10 -9.07
CA ALA A 47 -6.72 -14.59 -10.31
C ALA A 47 -6.86 -13.50 -11.37
N SER A 48 -7.20 -12.26 -11.00
CA SER A 48 -7.29 -11.14 -11.93
C SER A 48 -5.91 -10.71 -12.45
N LEU A 49 -4.88 -10.72 -11.59
CA LEU A 49 -3.51 -10.45 -11.99
C LEU A 49 -2.97 -11.58 -12.87
N ASN A 50 -3.16 -12.83 -12.48
CA ASN A 50 -2.76 -13.99 -13.30
C ASN A 50 -3.47 -14.00 -14.67
N LYS A 51 -4.74 -13.60 -14.73
CA LYS A 51 -5.45 -13.43 -16.01
C LYS A 51 -4.87 -12.27 -16.83
N ALA A 52 -4.55 -11.15 -16.20
CA ALA A 52 -3.91 -10.00 -16.84
C ALA A 52 -2.49 -10.34 -17.32
N LEU A 53 -1.72 -11.08 -16.53
CA LEU A 53 -0.38 -11.56 -16.90
C LEU A 53 -0.44 -12.66 -17.97
N ALA A 54 -1.44 -13.54 -17.96
CA ALA A 54 -1.64 -14.57 -18.99
C ALA A 54 -2.10 -14.00 -20.34
N GLN A 55 -2.67 -12.80 -20.35
CA GLN A 55 -3.09 -12.08 -21.56
C GLN A 55 -2.05 -11.04 -22.02
N SER A 56 -1.01 -10.77 -21.22
CA SER A 56 0.08 -9.88 -21.57
C SER A 56 1.33 -10.66 -21.98
N THR A 57 2.19 -10.03 -22.75
CA THR A 57 3.60 -10.45 -22.88
C THR A 57 4.19 -10.60 -21.47
N ALA A 58 5.14 -11.56 -21.30
CA ALA A 58 5.84 -11.72 -20.02
C ALA A 58 6.30 -10.36 -19.46
N PRO A 59 6.30 -10.17 -18.12
CA PRO A 59 6.75 -8.93 -17.52
C PRO A 59 8.12 -8.51 -18.03
N SER A 60 8.31 -7.23 -18.32
CA SER A 60 9.61 -6.72 -18.73
C SER A 60 10.65 -6.93 -17.61
N GLN A 61 11.94 -6.95 -17.94
CA GLN A 61 12.99 -7.03 -16.92
C GLN A 61 12.92 -5.86 -15.92
N ALA A 62 12.50 -4.68 -16.39
CA ALA A 62 12.26 -3.54 -15.52
C ALA A 62 11.11 -3.82 -14.52
N ALA A 63 10.01 -4.37 -15.02
CA ALA A 63 8.86 -4.73 -14.16
C ALA A 63 9.23 -5.84 -13.15
N ILE A 64 10.01 -6.85 -13.53
CA ILE A 64 10.53 -7.88 -12.62
C ILE A 64 11.39 -7.24 -11.51
N GLY A 65 12.25 -6.28 -11.87
CA GLY A 65 13.05 -5.53 -10.90
C GLY A 65 12.18 -4.76 -9.90
N VAL A 66 11.17 -4.03 -10.40
CA VAL A 66 10.23 -3.28 -9.55
C VAL A 66 9.42 -4.20 -8.64
N LEU A 67 8.90 -5.32 -9.17
CA LEU A 67 8.12 -6.26 -8.38
C LEU A 67 8.96 -6.94 -7.27
N ASN A 68 10.22 -7.29 -7.55
CA ASN A 68 11.11 -7.84 -6.53
C ASN A 68 11.51 -6.83 -5.47
N PHE A 69 11.71 -5.56 -5.87
CA PHE A 69 11.91 -4.47 -4.93
C PHE A 69 10.68 -4.29 -4.02
N ALA A 70 9.48 -4.21 -4.59
CA ALA A 70 8.25 -4.14 -3.83
C ALA A 70 8.09 -5.36 -2.89
N LEU A 71 8.31 -6.59 -3.39
CA LEU A 71 8.22 -7.81 -2.59
C LEU A 71 9.15 -7.79 -1.37
N THR A 72 10.31 -7.16 -1.48
CA THR A 72 11.24 -7.02 -0.34
C THR A 72 10.64 -6.14 0.76
N LEU A 73 9.95 -5.06 0.39
CA LEU A 73 9.27 -4.17 1.34
C LEU A 73 8.05 -4.85 1.98
N GLU A 74 7.22 -5.51 1.18
CA GLU A 74 6.06 -6.25 1.66
C GLU A 74 6.45 -7.40 2.63
N TYR A 75 7.58 -8.06 2.37
CA TYR A 75 8.12 -9.02 3.33
C TYR A 75 8.51 -8.39 4.67
N LEU A 76 9.07 -7.16 4.64
CA LEU A 76 9.40 -6.42 5.85
C LEU A 76 8.14 -6.06 6.64
N GLU A 77 7.11 -5.56 5.97
CA GLU A 77 5.86 -5.16 6.59
C GLU A 77 5.06 -6.36 7.14
N ASP A 78 4.93 -7.45 6.37
CA ASP A 78 4.33 -8.70 6.86
C ASP A 78 5.06 -9.24 8.09
N ASP A 79 6.39 -9.24 8.08
CA ASP A 79 7.21 -9.69 9.22
C ASP A 79 7.03 -8.78 10.44
N PHE A 80 7.04 -7.47 10.23
CA PHE A 80 6.87 -6.46 11.26
C PHE A 80 5.52 -6.59 11.98
N TYR A 81 4.42 -6.61 11.24
CA TYR A 81 3.10 -6.71 11.84
C TYR A 81 2.87 -8.05 12.54
N ARG A 82 3.34 -9.15 11.97
CA ARG A 82 3.27 -10.47 12.61
C ARG A 82 4.06 -10.52 13.92
N THR A 83 5.26 -9.94 13.93
CA THR A 83 6.09 -9.84 15.13
C THR A 83 5.39 -9.02 16.20
N GLY A 84 4.85 -7.85 15.84
CA GLY A 84 4.11 -7.00 16.77
C GLY A 84 2.88 -7.69 17.37
N LEU A 85 2.10 -8.37 16.52
CA LEU A 85 0.91 -9.11 16.97
C LEU A 85 1.23 -10.34 17.83
N SER A 86 2.38 -10.97 17.62
CA SER A 86 2.84 -12.11 18.44
C SER A 86 3.48 -11.69 19.76
N THR A 87 3.84 -10.40 19.90
CA THR A 87 4.42 -9.85 21.13
C THR A 87 3.34 -9.68 22.19
N ALA A 88 3.40 -10.47 23.24
CA ALA A 88 2.37 -10.50 24.29
C ALA A 88 2.14 -9.13 24.92
N GLY A 89 0.90 -8.65 24.91
CA GLY A 89 0.50 -7.39 25.54
C GLY A 89 0.92 -6.12 24.79
N LEU A 90 1.57 -6.23 23.63
CA LEU A 90 2.02 -5.06 22.87
C LEU A 90 0.84 -4.31 22.26
N VAL A 91 -0.02 -4.98 21.50
CA VAL A 91 -1.17 -4.37 20.83
C VAL A 91 -2.39 -4.42 21.75
N PRO A 92 -2.98 -3.27 22.14
CA PRO A 92 -4.19 -3.22 22.96
C PRO A 92 -5.37 -3.91 22.28
N SER A 93 -6.28 -4.47 23.06
CA SER A 93 -7.48 -5.15 22.53
C SER A 93 -8.37 -4.24 21.69
N SER A 94 -8.39 -2.93 21.97
CA SER A 94 -9.12 -1.92 21.18
C SER A 94 -8.65 -1.85 19.74
N ASP A 95 -7.37 -2.07 19.48
CA ASP A 95 -6.73 -1.84 18.19
C ASP A 95 -6.36 -3.14 17.47
N GLN A 96 -6.47 -4.29 18.18
CA GLN A 96 -6.14 -5.60 17.61
C GLN A 96 -6.85 -5.90 16.28
N THR A 97 -8.12 -5.52 16.17
CA THR A 97 -8.90 -5.75 14.94
C THR A 97 -8.28 -5.03 13.75
N VAL A 98 -7.88 -3.77 13.93
CA VAL A 98 -7.31 -2.93 12.89
C VAL A 98 -5.90 -3.41 12.52
N ILE A 99 -5.03 -3.61 13.52
CA ILE A 99 -3.66 -4.07 13.29
C ILE A 99 -3.65 -5.48 12.66
N ASN A 100 -4.54 -6.38 13.08
CA ASN A 100 -4.72 -7.68 12.41
C ASN A 100 -5.18 -7.53 10.95
N GLN A 101 -6.03 -6.56 10.65
CA GLN A 101 -6.50 -6.37 9.28
C GLN A 101 -5.37 -5.84 8.39
N ILE A 102 -4.55 -4.91 8.86
CA ILE A 102 -3.35 -4.45 8.15
C ILE A 102 -2.42 -5.64 7.90
N SER A 103 -2.05 -6.40 8.93
CA SER A 103 -1.20 -7.59 8.78
C SER A 103 -1.70 -8.59 7.73
N LYS A 104 -3.03 -8.79 7.62
CA LYS A 104 -3.61 -9.64 6.57
C LYS A 104 -3.47 -9.04 5.19
N HIS A 105 -3.51 -7.72 5.07
CA HIS A 105 -3.29 -7.05 3.80
C HIS A 105 -1.84 -7.25 3.35
N GLU A 106 -0.85 -7.06 4.24
CA GLU A 106 0.57 -7.29 3.91
C GLU A 106 0.83 -8.74 3.49
N THR A 107 0.25 -9.70 4.22
CA THR A 107 0.31 -11.13 3.82
C THR A 107 -0.28 -11.33 2.40
N ALA A 108 -1.35 -10.62 2.06
CA ALA A 108 -1.98 -10.70 0.74
C ALA A 108 -1.13 -10.03 -0.36
N HIS A 109 -0.50 -8.90 -0.06
CA HIS A 109 0.44 -8.23 -0.97
C HIS A 109 1.64 -9.12 -1.29
N VAL A 110 2.25 -9.73 -0.28
CA VAL A 110 3.34 -10.72 -0.45
C VAL A 110 2.88 -11.87 -1.36
N ALA A 111 1.72 -12.47 -1.08
CA ALA A 111 1.20 -13.58 -1.87
C ALA A 111 0.95 -13.19 -3.33
N LEU A 112 0.42 -11.99 -3.56
CA LEU A 112 0.15 -11.45 -4.88
C LEU A 112 1.44 -11.24 -5.68
N LEU A 113 2.44 -10.57 -5.09
CA LEU A 113 3.71 -10.30 -5.75
C LEU A 113 4.49 -11.58 -6.04
N LYS A 114 4.50 -12.55 -5.12
CA LYS A 114 5.09 -13.88 -5.35
C LYS A 114 4.41 -14.60 -6.50
N SER A 115 3.09 -14.55 -6.57
CA SER A 115 2.32 -15.15 -7.67
C SER A 115 2.66 -14.51 -9.03
N ALA A 116 2.82 -13.18 -9.03
CA ALA A 116 3.20 -12.44 -10.24
C ALA A 116 4.61 -12.75 -10.74
N LEU A 117 5.55 -12.93 -9.80
CA LEU A 117 6.96 -13.19 -10.08
C LEU A 117 7.25 -14.67 -10.37
N GLY A 118 6.47 -15.59 -9.80
CA GLY A 118 6.71 -17.02 -9.93
C GLY A 118 8.12 -17.42 -9.46
N THR A 119 8.87 -18.08 -10.32
CA THR A 119 10.22 -18.60 -10.01
C THR A 119 11.30 -17.53 -9.90
N VAL A 120 11.04 -16.29 -10.36
CA VAL A 120 12.00 -15.17 -10.27
C VAL A 120 11.76 -14.29 -9.05
N ALA A 121 10.85 -14.70 -8.15
CA ALA A 121 10.64 -14.01 -6.90
C ALA A 121 11.85 -14.12 -5.97
N VAL A 122 12.28 -12.99 -5.41
CA VAL A 122 13.35 -12.99 -4.40
C VAL A 122 12.90 -13.75 -3.16
N ALA A 123 13.84 -14.42 -2.50
CA ALA A 123 13.60 -15.05 -1.22
C ALA A 123 13.35 -13.99 -0.14
N LYS A 124 12.55 -14.34 0.88
CA LYS A 124 12.34 -13.46 2.05
C LYS A 124 13.68 -13.23 2.76
N PRO A 125 14.12 -11.96 2.92
CA PRO A 125 15.31 -11.64 3.69
C PRO A 125 15.11 -11.95 5.19
N THR A 126 16.20 -11.99 5.93
CA THR A 126 16.15 -11.88 7.39
C THR A 126 16.00 -10.43 7.77
N PHE A 127 15.07 -10.15 8.69
CA PHE A 127 14.87 -8.79 9.19
C PHE A 127 15.39 -8.66 10.62
N LYS A 128 15.82 -7.48 10.96
CA LYS A 128 16.15 -7.04 12.31
C LYS A 128 15.44 -5.72 12.57
N TYR A 129 15.13 -5.45 13.82
CA TYR A 129 14.44 -4.23 14.18
C TYR A 129 15.29 -3.43 15.17
N PRO A 130 15.30 -2.08 15.07
CA PRO A 130 15.98 -1.25 16.06
C PRO A 130 15.53 -1.61 17.47
N THR A 131 16.47 -1.55 18.42
CA THR A 131 16.17 -1.87 19.82
C THR A 131 15.01 -1.01 20.31
N GLY A 132 14.03 -1.64 20.94
CA GLY A 132 12.86 -0.96 21.49
C GLY A 132 11.66 -0.87 20.55
N THR A 133 11.75 -1.28 19.28
CA THR A 133 10.64 -1.24 18.32
C THR A 133 9.37 -1.91 18.87
N PHE A 134 9.49 -3.03 19.54
CA PHE A 134 8.37 -3.79 20.12
C PHE A 134 8.29 -3.67 21.66
N SER A 135 8.96 -2.70 22.25
CA SER A 135 8.95 -2.52 23.72
C SER A 135 7.72 -1.79 24.24
N THR A 136 7.12 -0.92 23.41
CA THR A 136 5.89 -0.20 23.73
C THR A 136 5.01 -0.09 22.48
N TYR A 137 3.69 0.02 22.69
CA TYR A 137 2.76 0.22 21.57
C TYR A 137 3.03 1.51 20.80
N ALA A 138 3.44 2.58 21.49
CA ALA A 138 3.81 3.84 20.84
C ALA A 138 5.04 3.69 19.91
N ALA A 139 6.07 2.95 20.34
CA ALA A 139 7.24 2.67 19.50
C ALA A 139 6.88 1.79 18.29
N PHE A 140 6.04 0.77 18.49
CA PHE A 140 5.49 -0.05 17.40
C PHE A 140 4.75 0.81 16.38
N LEU A 141 3.81 1.66 16.81
CA LEU A 141 3.04 2.54 15.92
C LEU A 141 3.91 3.57 15.19
N ALA A 142 4.95 4.10 15.86
CA ALA A 142 5.88 5.03 15.22
C ALA A 142 6.65 4.35 14.07
N THR A 143 7.07 3.10 14.28
CA THR A 143 7.73 2.29 13.24
C THR A 143 6.73 1.90 12.15
N ALA A 144 5.53 1.44 12.51
CA ALA A 144 4.45 1.13 11.57
C ALA A 144 4.20 2.32 10.63
N ARG A 145 4.00 3.52 11.18
CA ARG A 145 3.80 4.72 10.37
C ARG A 145 4.94 4.97 9.39
N ALA A 146 6.18 4.78 9.81
CA ALA A 146 7.34 5.00 8.94
C ALA A 146 7.38 3.98 7.79
N LEU A 147 7.08 2.70 8.06
CA LEU A 147 7.04 1.65 7.04
C LEU A 147 5.92 1.91 6.02
N GLU A 148 4.71 2.18 6.47
CA GLU A 148 3.57 2.48 5.58
C GLU A 148 3.84 3.72 4.70
N ASP A 149 4.42 4.77 5.26
CA ASP A 149 4.81 5.95 4.48
C ASP A 149 5.89 5.61 3.43
N ILE A 150 6.84 4.75 3.76
CA ILE A 150 7.85 4.25 2.83
C ILE A 150 7.17 3.41 1.73
N GLY A 151 6.20 2.56 2.05
CA GLY A 151 5.39 1.80 1.09
C GLY A 151 4.69 2.71 0.08
N VAL A 152 3.97 3.73 0.56
CA VAL A 152 3.32 4.75 -0.29
C VAL A 152 4.32 5.38 -1.25
N GLN A 153 5.46 5.84 -0.74
CA GLN A 153 6.49 6.54 -1.52
C GLN A 153 7.19 5.60 -2.51
N ALA A 154 7.41 4.34 -2.13
CA ALA A 154 8.05 3.33 -2.95
C ALA A 154 7.19 2.99 -4.18
N TYR A 155 5.92 2.64 -3.98
CA TYR A 155 5.01 2.34 -5.09
C TYR A 155 4.85 3.53 -6.03
N LYS A 156 4.67 4.74 -5.50
CA LYS A 156 4.56 5.96 -6.29
C LYS A 156 5.84 6.23 -7.09
N GLY A 157 7.00 6.07 -6.47
CA GLY A 157 8.29 6.30 -7.11
C GLY A 157 8.60 5.32 -8.24
N GLN A 158 8.06 4.09 -8.17
CA GLN A 158 8.25 3.08 -9.20
C GLN A 158 7.19 3.11 -10.31
N ALA A 159 6.11 3.86 -10.18
CA ALA A 159 5.01 3.87 -11.14
C ALA A 159 5.48 4.21 -12.58
N GLY A 160 6.39 5.15 -12.74
CA GLY A 160 6.97 5.51 -14.02
C GLY A 160 7.73 4.38 -14.72
N ASN A 161 8.37 3.50 -13.94
CA ASN A 161 9.10 2.34 -14.45
C ASN A 161 8.17 1.21 -14.96
N LEU A 162 6.88 1.28 -14.62
CA LEU A 162 5.85 0.32 -15.01
C LEU A 162 4.94 0.81 -16.14
N ILE A 163 5.23 1.97 -16.72
CA ILE A 163 4.33 2.61 -17.71
C ILE A 163 4.04 1.73 -18.93
N ASN A 164 4.98 0.88 -19.30
CA ASN A 164 4.85 -0.05 -20.42
C ASN A 164 4.24 -1.40 -20.01
N ASP A 165 4.09 -1.67 -18.72
CA ASP A 165 3.53 -2.89 -18.13
C ASP A 165 2.19 -2.55 -17.44
N LYS A 166 1.20 -2.11 -18.20
CA LYS A 166 -0.05 -1.50 -17.70
C LYS A 166 -0.81 -2.36 -16.68
N ALA A 167 -0.81 -3.68 -16.85
CA ALA A 167 -1.47 -4.59 -15.91
C ALA A 167 -0.76 -4.58 -14.55
N ILE A 168 0.57 -4.57 -14.56
CA ILE A 168 1.40 -4.50 -13.36
C ILE A 168 1.28 -3.12 -12.72
N LEU A 169 1.35 -2.06 -13.52
CA LEU A 169 1.13 -0.68 -13.05
C LEU A 169 -0.22 -0.54 -12.33
N LYS A 170 -1.29 -1.07 -12.93
CA LYS A 170 -2.62 -1.04 -12.30
C LYS A 170 -2.60 -1.72 -10.94
N THR A 171 -1.98 -2.88 -10.83
CA THR A 171 -1.88 -3.62 -9.56
C THR A 171 -1.02 -2.88 -8.55
N ALA A 172 0.11 -2.33 -8.97
CA ALA A 172 0.96 -1.50 -8.11
C ALA A 172 0.20 -0.28 -7.55
N LEU A 173 -0.61 0.39 -8.37
CA LEU A 173 -1.47 1.49 -7.94
C LEU A 173 -2.61 1.04 -6.98
N GLN A 174 -3.09 -0.19 -7.11
CA GLN A 174 -4.06 -0.76 -6.16
C GLN A 174 -3.41 -0.98 -4.79
N ILE A 175 -2.20 -1.53 -4.73
CA ILE A 175 -1.44 -1.66 -3.48
C ILE A 175 -1.12 -0.26 -2.93
N HIS A 176 -0.52 0.62 -3.72
CA HIS A 176 -0.22 2.00 -3.31
C HIS A 176 -1.38 2.69 -2.59
N SER A 177 -2.60 2.54 -3.09
CA SER A 177 -3.78 3.12 -2.46
C SER A 177 -4.17 2.43 -1.14
N VAL A 178 -3.77 1.18 -0.91
CA VAL A 178 -3.95 0.46 0.36
C VAL A 178 -2.92 0.94 1.36
N GLU A 179 -1.65 1.05 0.97
CA GLU A 179 -0.57 1.62 1.80
C GLU A 179 -0.94 3.01 2.35
N ALA A 180 -1.48 3.89 1.49
CA ALA A 180 -1.94 5.21 1.92
C ALA A 180 -3.07 5.14 2.96
N ARG A 181 -3.95 4.13 2.88
CA ARG A 181 -4.99 3.90 3.89
C ARG A 181 -4.42 3.37 5.20
N HIS A 182 -3.45 2.44 5.14
CA HIS A 182 -2.75 1.95 6.32
C HIS A 182 -2.02 3.10 7.03
N ALA A 183 -1.22 3.87 6.30
CA ALA A 183 -0.54 5.05 6.83
C ALA A 183 -1.50 6.04 7.50
N SER A 184 -2.66 6.28 6.86
CA SER A 184 -3.73 7.14 7.41
C SER A 184 -4.30 6.58 8.71
N GLU A 185 -4.56 5.27 8.77
CA GLU A 185 -5.15 4.63 9.94
C GLU A 185 -4.16 4.58 11.10
N ILE A 186 -2.90 4.24 10.85
CA ILE A 186 -1.84 4.29 11.88
C ILE A 186 -1.70 5.72 12.46
N ARG A 187 -1.79 6.76 11.61
CA ARG A 187 -1.82 8.16 12.10
C ARG A 187 -3.00 8.40 13.02
N ARG A 188 -4.19 7.90 12.70
CA ARG A 188 -5.40 8.07 13.53
C ARG A 188 -5.28 7.38 14.89
N ILE A 189 -4.72 6.18 14.92
CA ILE A 189 -4.42 5.47 16.17
C ILE A 189 -3.44 6.26 17.03
N LEU A 190 -2.47 6.93 16.40
CA LEU A 190 -1.53 7.84 17.08
C LEU A 190 -2.17 9.17 17.52
N GLY A 191 -3.45 9.41 17.26
CA GLY A 191 -4.13 10.68 17.56
C GLY A 191 -3.74 11.83 16.63
N LEU A 192 -3.13 11.52 15.48
CA LEU A 192 -2.72 12.48 14.46
C LEU A 192 -3.80 12.65 13.39
N LYS A 193 -3.64 13.65 12.52
CA LYS A 193 -4.45 13.75 11.29
C LYS A 193 -4.16 12.56 10.37
N GLY A 194 -5.18 12.08 9.65
CA GLY A 194 -5.05 10.95 8.72
C GLY A 194 -4.23 11.25 7.46
N TRP A 195 -3.81 12.49 7.25
CA TRP A 195 -2.95 12.92 6.15
C TRP A 195 -1.60 13.42 6.68
N VAL A 196 -0.62 13.54 5.82
CA VAL A 196 0.68 14.10 6.18
C VAL A 196 0.49 15.55 6.63
N SER A 197 0.91 15.89 7.84
CA SER A 197 0.79 17.24 8.39
C SER A 197 1.92 17.54 9.39
N ASP A 198 2.24 18.82 9.53
CA ASP A 198 3.33 19.29 10.40
C ASP A 198 2.85 19.81 11.76
N THR A 199 1.65 19.50 12.19
CA THR A 199 1.08 20.08 13.42
C THR A 199 1.82 19.72 14.70
N THR A 200 2.72 18.74 14.67
CA THR A 200 3.51 18.27 15.81
C THR A 200 5.02 18.18 15.54
N GLN A 201 5.45 18.52 14.34
CA GLN A 201 6.86 18.44 13.93
C GLN A 201 7.28 19.73 13.23
N THR A 202 8.48 20.20 13.48
CA THR A 202 9.05 21.40 12.85
C THR A 202 9.31 21.24 11.34
N THR A 203 9.08 20.05 10.81
CA THR A 203 9.26 19.70 9.39
C THR A 203 8.15 18.81 8.91
N PHE A 204 7.61 19.07 7.71
CA PHE A 204 6.76 18.12 6.99
C PHE A 204 7.60 16.91 6.61
N THR A 205 7.21 15.72 7.08
CA THR A 205 7.94 14.47 6.80
C THR A 205 6.97 13.37 6.44
N GLN A 206 7.36 12.59 5.46
CA GLN A 206 6.72 11.35 5.09
C GLN A 206 7.82 10.30 4.92
N GLY A 207 7.72 9.15 5.62
CA GLY A 207 8.76 8.11 5.57
C GLY A 207 10.17 8.62 5.88
N GLY A 208 10.32 9.64 6.73
CA GLY A 208 11.62 10.27 7.04
C GLY A 208 12.09 11.32 6.04
N VAL A 209 11.37 11.57 4.96
CA VAL A 209 11.71 12.58 3.95
C VAL A 209 10.98 13.89 4.21
N SER A 210 11.70 15.01 4.16
CA SER A 210 11.12 16.33 4.35
C SER A 210 10.36 16.79 3.10
N LEU A 211 9.10 17.17 3.26
CA LEU A 211 8.27 17.75 2.18
C LEU A 211 8.44 19.27 2.03
N LYS A 212 9.35 19.91 2.77
CA LYS A 212 9.60 21.35 2.67
C LYS A 212 10.11 21.81 1.31
N THR A 213 10.59 20.88 0.49
CA THR A 213 11.12 21.17 -0.85
C THR A 213 10.04 21.43 -1.90
N LEU A 214 8.77 21.09 -1.61
CA LEU A 214 7.68 21.37 -2.53
C LEU A 214 7.41 22.86 -2.61
N PRO A 215 7.24 23.42 -3.84
CA PRO A 215 6.84 24.81 -4.02
C PRO A 215 5.45 25.02 -3.42
N ASN A 216 5.29 26.08 -2.62
CA ASN A 216 3.98 26.43 -2.09
C ASN A 216 3.22 27.33 -3.08
N VAL A 217 1.91 27.15 -3.16
CA VAL A 217 1.01 27.99 -3.95
C VAL A 217 0.49 29.13 -3.08
N SER A 218 0.62 30.36 -3.56
CA SER A 218 0.15 31.55 -2.83
C SER A 218 -1.31 31.42 -2.39
N GLY A 219 -1.59 31.73 -1.14
CA GLY A 219 -2.93 31.70 -0.55
C GLY A 219 -3.36 30.34 0.04
N ILE A 220 -2.52 29.32 -0.06
CA ILE A 220 -2.74 28.02 0.60
C ILE A 220 -1.75 27.90 1.76
N SER A 221 -2.23 27.49 2.95
CA SER A 221 -1.33 27.24 4.08
C SER A 221 -0.37 26.07 3.78
N ASP A 222 0.84 26.14 4.33
CA ASP A 222 1.85 25.09 4.15
C ASP A 222 1.33 23.71 4.57
N ASP A 223 0.58 23.60 5.65
CA ASP A 223 -0.01 22.35 6.12
C ASP A 223 -0.99 21.77 5.09
N ASN A 224 -1.89 22.61 4.57
CA ASN A 224 -2.86 22.17 3.57
C ASN A 224 -2.21 21.83 2.23
N PHE A 225 -1.25 22.64 1.79
CA PHE A 225 -0.59 22.41 0.51
C PHE A 225 0.25 21.14 0.54
N ARG A 226 1.13 21.00 1.55
CA ARG A 226 2.04 19.86 1.62
C ARG A 226 1.34 18.56 2.00
N GLY A 227 0.29 18.64 2.82
CA GLY A 227 -0.54 17.50 3.18
C GLY A 227 -1.44 16.98 2.05
N ALA A 228 -1.50 17.71 0.91
CA ALA A 228 -2.29 17.29 -0.25
C ALA A 228 -1.53 16.34 -1.20
N PHE A 229 -0.24 16.12 -0.97
CA PHE A 229 0.61 15.31 -1.85
C PHE A 229 1.44 14.32 -1.05
N ASP A 230 1.60 13.12 -1.62
CA ASP A 230 2.62 12.16 -1.21
C ASP A 230 3.84 12.30 -2.13
N GLU A 231 5.04 12.25 -1.55
CA GLU A 231 6.27 12.36 -2.32
C GLU A 231 6.74 10.99 -2.83
N PRO A 232 7.10 10.87 -4.11
CA PRO A 232 7.73 9.65 -4.60
C PRO A 232 9.19 9.55 -4.12
N LEU A 233 9.64 8.35 -3.84
CA LEU A 233 11.05 8.06 -3.59
C LEU A 233 11.61 7.12 -4.64
N THR A 234 12.87 7.32 -5.00
CA THR A 234 13.62 6.35 -5.80
C THR A 234 13.87 5.07 -5.01
N SER A 235 14.07 3.95 -5.69
CA SER A 235 14.43 2.68 -5.01
C SER A 235 15.66 2.81 -4.12
N ALA A 236 16.66 3.58 -4.53
CA ALA A 236 17.86 3.83 -3.71
C ALA A 236 17.54 4.57 -2.40
N GLN A 237 16.69 5.59 -2.45
CA GLN A 237 16.26 6.32 -1.25
C GLN A 237 15.43 5.42 -0.31
N VAL A 238 14.51 4.64 -0.87
CA VAL A 238 13.72 3.67 -0.09
C VAL A 238 14.61 2.62 0.57
N LEU A 239 15.56 2.04 -0.16
CA LEU A 239 16.49 1.05 0.38
C LEU A 239 17.36 1.65 1.50
N ALA A 240 17.78 2.91 1.36
CA ALA A 240 18.51 3.59 2.44
C ALA A 240 17.68 3.70 3.73
N LEU A 241 16.37 3.97 3.62
CA LEU A 241 15.44 4.01 4.75
C LEU A 241 15.14 2.61 5.32
N ALA A 242 15.11 1.58 4.46
CA ALA A 242 14.87 0.19 4.86
C ALA A 242 16.12 -0.51 5.43
N THR A 243 17.33 0.01 5.17
CA THR A 243 18.61 -0.58 5.62
C THR A 243 18.65 -0.92 7.11
N PRO A 244 18.14 -0.09 8.04
CA PRO A 244 18.12 -0.42 9.47
C PRO A 244 17.37 -1.72 9.81
N PHE A 245 16.49 -2.17 8.94
CA PHE A 245 15.64 -3.34 9.11
C PHE A 245 16.18 -4.60 8.40
N LEU A 246 17.20 -4.47 7.56
CA LEU A 246 17.80 -5.60 6.87
C LEU A 246 18.87 -6.26 7.76
N GLY A 247 18.78 -7.59 7.93
CA GLY A 247 19.68 -8.41 8.73
C GLY A 247 20.96 -8.80 8.00
#